data_b6f37bc7fb67348a16fc3cde1c4d1754
#
_entry.id   b6f37bc7fb67348a16fc3cde1c4d1754
#
_cell.length_a   1.000
_cell.length_b   1.000
_cell.length_c   1.000
_cell.angle_alpha   90.00
_cell.angle_beta   90.00
_cell.angle_gamma   90.00
#
_symmetry.space_group_name_H-M   'P 1'
#
loop_
_entity.id
_entity.type
_entity.pdbx_description
1 polymer ?
#
loop_
_entity_poly.entity_id
_entity_poly.type
_entity_poly.pdbx_seq_one_letter_code
_entity_poly.pdbx_strand_id
1 'polypeptide(L)'
;ARGKDGFMISLFGYDPAGDYTRITRQIGMRRINLAVPEDSLFLTKSVGRVPHTGGKLFGDDSVYYAMMLEWLQAGALKDATPPPAVAKLEIYPPQAVIEGTGSTQRFIAVAHYSDGTTRDVTNLSAFMTNNETSAAVDKNGNVTAGVRGEAFIMARFETKTEGRQVLVLPEDLQYEAPEVKGNYIDELVGKKLNQLRILPSGLCTDEEFLRRVTIDITGMLPTEDEYHQFMN
;
A
#
# COMPACT_ATOMS: atom_id res chain seq x y z
N ALA A 1 -7.83 -4.90 -16.41
CA ALA A 1 -8.61 -3.65 -16.50
C ALA A 1 -9.62 -3.78 -17.66
N ARG A 2 -10.85 -3.34 -17.48
CA ARG A 2 -11.82 -3.22 -18.56
C ARG A 2 -11.57 -1.89 -19.27
N GLY A 3 -10.84 -1.92 -20.39
CA GLY A 3 -10.72 -0.78 -21.28
C GLY A 3 -12.05 -0.51 -21.99
N LYS A 4 -12.39 0.76 -22.22
CA LYS A 4 -13.45 1.12 -23.15
C LYS A 4 -12.97 0.92 -24.59
N ASP A 5 -13.87 0.73 -25.52
CA ASP A 5 -13.60 0.62 -26.97
C ASP A 5 -12.66 -0.54 -27.35
N GLY A 6 -12.71 -1.65 -26.60
CA GLY A 6 -12.00 -2.88 -26.93
C GLY A 6 -10.48 -2.87 -26.68
N PHE A 7 -9.92 -1.78 -26.12
CA PHE A 7 -8.51 -1.78 -25.69
C PHE A 7 -8.40 -2.15 -24.21
N MET A 8 -7.84 -3.30 -23.94
CA MET A 8 -7.59 -3.78 -22.57
C MET A 8 -6.15 -4.22 -22.46
N ILE A 9 -5.44 -3.70 -21.49
CA ILE A 9 -4.16 -4.23 -21.03
C ILE A 9 -4.35 -4.93 -19.70
N SER A 10 -3.44 -5.82 -19.36
CA SER A 10 -3.47 -6.56 -18.10
C SER A 10 -3.33 -5.60 -16.91
N LEU A 11 -3.84 -6.02 -15.77
CA LEU A 11 -3.69 -5.26 -14.54
C LEU A 11 -2.28 -5.47 -13.98
N PHE A 12 -1.56 -4.38 -13.71
CA PHE A 12 -0.19 -4.40 -13.16
C PHE A 12 0.82 -5.25 -13.95
N GLY A 13 0.68 -5.34 -15.27
CA GLY A 13 1.61 -6.11 -16.09
C GLY A 13 1.54 -7.63 -15.92
N TYR A 14 0.39 -8.16 -15.47
CA TYR A 14 0.20 -9.60 -15.22
C TYR A 14 0.39 -10.46 -16.47
N ASP A 15 0.07 -9.94 -17.67
CA ASP A 15 0.19 -10.64 -18.94
C ASP A 15 0.99 -9.81 -19.96
N PRO A 16 2.32 -9.69 -19.79
CA PRO A 16 3.14 -8.85 -20.66
C PRO A 16 3.10 -9.28 -22.14
N ALA A 17 3.03 -10.58 -22.41
CA ALA A 17 2.97 -11.10 -23.78
C ALA A 17 1.64 -10.75 -24.47
N GLY A 18 0.54 -10.86 -23.75
CA GLY A 18 -0.77 -10.42 -24.23
C GLY A 18 -0.83 -8.92 -24.42
N ASP A 19 -0.26 -8.14 -23.50
CA ASP A 19 -0.23 -6.69 -23.57
C ASP A 19 0.60 -6.22 -24.78
N TYR A 20 1.76 -6.83 -25.03
CA TYR A 20 2.53 -6.58 -26.23
C TYR A 20 1.68 -6.79 -27.50
N THR A 21 0.97 -7.92 -27.59
CA THR A 21 0.10 -8.24 -28.72
C THR A 21 -1.04 -7.24 -28.85
N ARG A 22 -1.67 -6.86 -27.75
CA ARG A 22 -2.76 -5.87 -27.70
C ARG A 22 -2.29 -4.49 -28.17
N ILE A 23 -1.09 -4.08 -27.78
CA ILE A 23 -0.53 -2.77 -28.16
C ILE A 23 -0.09 -2.76 -29.61
N THR A 24 0.65 -3.78 -30.05
CA THR A 24 1.38 -3.75 -31.33
C THR A 24 0.66 -4.42 -32.49
N ARG A 25 -0.18 -5.44 -32.24
CA ARG A 25 -0.77 -6.30 -33.27
C ARG A 25 -2.29 -6.19 -33.38
N GLN A 26 -2.99 -5.99 -32.26
CA GLN A 26 -4.43 -5.88 -32.27
C GLN A 26 -4.85 -4.55 -32.91
N ILE A 27 -5.65 -4.60 -33.98
CA ILE A 27 -6.01 -3.45 -34.83
C ILE A 27 -4.73 -2.74 -35.31
N GLY A 28 -4.03 -3.39 -36.22
CA GLY A 28 -2.72 -2.96 -36.71
C GLY A 28 -2.67 -1.47 -37.06
N MET A 29 -1.56 -0.82 -36.73
CA MET A 29 -1.23 0.59 -36.96
C MET A 29 -2.15 1.64 -36.29
N ARG A 30 -3.19 1.24 -35.55
CA ARG A 30 -4.05 2.21 -34.88
C ARG A 30 -3.45 2.77 -33.59
N ARG A 31 -2.77 1.91 -32.82
CA ARG A 31 -2.26 2.30 -31.49
C ARG A 31 -0.83 2.81 -31.53
N ILE A 32 -0.04 2.25 -32.44
CA ILE A 32 1.35 2.64 -32.65
C ILE A 32 1.53 3.11 -34.10
N ASN A 33 2.35 4.12 -34.29
CA ASN A 33 2.78 4.63 -35.59
C ASN A 33 4.33 4.55 -35.62
N LEU A 34 4.86 3.58 -36.36
CA LEU A 34 6.31 3.39 -36.44
C LEU A 34 6.97 4.32 -37.46
N ALA A 35 6.19 4.97 -38.33
CA ALA A 35 6.71 5.96 -39.28
C ALA A 35 6.92 7.33 -38.57
N VAL A 36 6.03 7.69 -37.66
CA VAL A 36 6.12 8.91 -36.82
C VAL A 36 5.80 8.49 -35.38
N PRO A 37 6.78 7.96 -34.64
CA PRO A 37 6.56 7.38 -33.32
C PRO A 37 5.90 8.32 -32.32
N GLU A 38 6.19 9.61 -32.36
CA GLU A 38 5.63 10.65 -31.51
C GLU A 38 4.10 10.80 -31.66
N ASP A 39 3.54 10.43 -32.83
CA ASP A 39 2.13 10.49 -33.14
C ASP A 39 1.39 9.18 -32.81
N SER A 40 2.08 8.23 -32.20
CA SER A 40 1.46 7.00 -31.72
C SER A 40 0.33 7.31 -30.73
N LEU A 41 -0.90 6.80 -31.03
CA LEU A 41 -2.07 7.04 -30.19
C LEU A 41 -1.85 6.53 -28.74
N PHE A 42 -1.09 5.46 -28.59
CA PHE A 42 -0.67 4.91 -27.32
C PHE A 42 0.11 5.95 -26.48
N LEU A 43 1.04 6.68 -27.13
CA LEU A 43 1.87 7.70 -26.50
C LEU A 43 1.08 9.00 -26.26
N THR A 44 0.40 9.51 -27.29
CA THR A 44 -0.32 10.79 -27.24
C THR A 44 -1.49 10.78 -26.24
N LYS A 45 -2.15 9.63 -26.05
CA LYS A 45 -3.15 9.46 -24.99
C LYS A 45 -2.55 9.47 -23.60
N SER A 46 -1.42 8.80 -23.41
CA SER A 46 -0.74 8.72 -22.11
C SER A 46 -0.30 10.09 -21.57
N VAL A 47 0.12 10.99 -22.46
CA VAL A 47 0.47 12.37 -22.10
C VAL A 47 -0.69 13.37 -22.17
N GLY A 48 -1.89 12.90 -22.49
CA GLY A 48 -3.10 13.74 -22.51
C GLY A 48 -3.25 14.66 -23.73
N ARG A 49 -2.42 14.49 -24.79
CA ARG A 49 -2.59 15.23 -26.06
C ARG A 49 -3.87 14.84 -26.79
N VAL A 50 -4.32 13.59 -26.61
CA VAL A 50 -5.60 13.10 -27.12
C VAL A 50 -6.52 12.81 -25.93
N PRO A 51 -7.70 13.47 -25.83
CA PRO A 51 -8.64 13.25 -24.75
C PRO A 51 -9.12 11.81 -24.67
N HIS A 52 -9.13 11.24 -23.46
CA HIS A 52 -9.71 9.94 -23.19
C HIS A 52 -10.04 9.79 -21.68
N THR A 53 -10.82 8.76 -21.34
CA THR A 53 -11.30 8.54 -19.96
C THR A 53 -10.18 8.24 -18.94
N GLY A 54 -9.00 7.79 -19.39
CA GLY A 54 -7.82 7.54 -18.52
C GLY A 54 -7.09 8.81 -18.08
N GLY A 55 -7.38 9.96 -18.72
CA GLY A 55 -6.71 11.22 -18.43
C GLY A 55 -5.22 11.23 -18.78
N LYS A 56 -4.51 12.26 -18.30
CA LYS A 56 -3.06 12.37 -18.43
C LYS A 56 -2.40 11.52 -17.34
N LEU A 57 -1.54 10.58 -17.74
CA LEU A 57 -0.81 9.70 -16.81
C LEU A 57 0.53 10.31 -16.39
N PHE A 58 1.25 10.91 -17.34
CA PHE A 58 2.56 11.56 -17.12
C PHE A 58 2.80 12.68 -18.15
N GLY A 59 3.81 13.49 -17.92
CA GLY A 59 4.23 14.55 -18.85
C GLY A 59 5.06 14.00 -20.01
N ASP A 60 5.19 14.80 -21.07
CA ASP A 60 6.05 14.51 -22.21
C ASP A 60 7.55 14.77 -21.90
N ASP A 61 7.83 15.41 -20.78
CA ASP A 61 9.15 15.55 -20.17
C ASP A 61 9.54 14.37 -19.24
N SER A 62 8.67 13.40 -19.08
CA SER A 62 8.90 12.28 -18.15
C SER A 62 9.81 11.20 -18.73
N VAL A 63 10.52 10.50 -17.84
CA VAL A 63 11.32 9.32 -18.22
C VAL A 63 10.45 8.23 -18.87
N TYR A 64 9.18 8.12 -18.52
CA TYR A 64 8.26 7.15 -19.12
C TYR A 64 7.95 7.48 -20.57
N TYR A 65 7.78 8.75 -20.91
CA TYR A 65 7.60 9.19 -22.29
C TYR A 65 8.84 8.86 -23.12
N ALA A 66 10.03 9.20 -22.61
CA ALA A 66 11.30 8.94 -23.29
C ALA A 66 11.49 7.43 -23.55
N MET A 67 11.28 6.58 -22.54
CA MET A 67 11.39 5.12 -22.70
C MET A 67 10.40 4.55 -23.71
N MET A 68 9.15 5.00 -23.70
CA MET A 68 8.12 4.55 -24.63
C MET A 68 8.43 5.00 -26.06
N LEU A 69 8.90 6.23 -26.23
CA LEU A 69 9.29 6.77 -27.53
C LEU A 69 10.48 6.02 -28.09
N GLU A 70 11.53 5.78 -27.30
CA GLU A 70 12.71 5.00 -27.68
C GLU A 70 12.31 3.58 -28.15
N TRP A 71 11.43 2.91 -27.40
CA TRP A 71 10.91 1.60 -27.78
C TRP A 71 10.17 1.62 -29.13
N LEU A 72 9.34 2.63 -29.36
CA LEU A 72 8.62 2.81 -30.64
C LEU A 72 9.60 3.10 -31.79
N GLN A 73 10.61 3.96 -31.57
CA GLN A 73 11.66 4.28 -32.54
C GLN A 73 12.52 3.06 -32.90
N ALA A 74 12.74 2.17 -31.93
CA ALA A 74 13.38 0.88 -32.14
C ALA A 74 12.51 -0.16 -32.90
N GLY A 75 11.27 0.24 -33.31
CA GLY A 75 10.37 -0.64 -34.06
C GLY A 75 9.40 -1.42 -33.16
N ALA A 76 9.24 -1.04 -31.90
CA ALA A 76 8.39 -1.71 -30.92
C ALA A 76 8.66 -3.23 -30.84
N LEU A 77 9.93 -3.58 -30.82
CA LEU A 77 10.38 -4.98 -30.81
C LEU A 77 10.01 -5.66 -29.48
N LYS A 78 9.72 -6.94 -29.56
CA LYS A 78 9.59 -7.81 -28.40
C LYS A 78 10.99 -8.26 -27.95
N ASP A 79 11.20 -8.34 -26.64
CA ASP A 79 12.43 -8.90 -26.09
C ASP A 79 12.68 -10.31 -26.61
N ALA A 80 13.93 -10.57 -27.03
CA ALA A 80 14.33 -11.87 -27.56
C ALA A 80 14.34 -12.96 -26.47
N THR A 81 14.63 -12.55 -25.23
CA THR A 81 14.59 -13.40 -24.05
C THR A 81 13.61 -12.81 -23.04
N PRO A 82 12.92 -13.63 -22.24
CA PRO A 82 12.09 -13.11 -21.15
C PRO A 82 12.92 -12.22 -20.23
N PRO A 83 12.42 -11.03 -19.83
CA PRO A 83 13.12 -10.20 -18.85
C PRO A 83 13.19 -10.90 -17.50
N PRO A 84 14.16 -10.55 -16.64
CA PRO A 84 14.22 -11.06 -15.27
C PRO A 84 12.91 -10.80 -14.52
N ALA A 85 12.38 -11.83 -13.87
CA ALA A 85 11.16 -11.73 -13.10
C ALA A 85 11.40 -11.07 -11.74
N VAL A 86 10.42 -10.35 -11.21
CA VAL A 86 10.47 -9.81 -9.83
C VAL A 86 10.36 -10.97 -8.85
N ALA A 87 11.45 -11.29 -8.17
CA ALA A 87 11.53 -12.34 -7.16
C ALA A 87 10.96 -11.85 -5.81
N LYS A 88 11.34 -10.64 -5.38
CA LYS A 88 10.94 -10.04 -4.09
C LYS A 88 10.72 -8.55 -4.24
N LEU A 89 9.80 -8.01 -3.46
CA LEU A 89 9.61 -6.57 -3.24
C LEU A 89 9.97 -6.26 -1.79
N GLU A 90 10.67 -5.17 -1.56
CA GLU A 90 10.96 -4.64 -0.21
C GLU A 90 10.56 -3.19 -0.12
N ILE A 91 10.12 -2.78 1.08
CA ILE A 91 9.78 -1.39 1.40
C ILE A 91 10.68 -0.90 2.51
N TYR A 92 11.22 0.29 2.37
CA TYR A 92 12.04 0.96 3.36
C TYR A 92 11.44 2.31 3.76
N PRO A 93 11.49 2.68 5.05
CA PRO A 93 12.07 1.91 6.17
C PRO A 93 11.24 0.66 6.51
N PRO A 94 11.82 -0.33 7.21
CA PRO A 94 11.10 -1.56 7.60
C PRO A 94 9.98 -1.29 8.61
N GLN A 95 10.06 -0.20 9.34
CA GLN A 95 9.05 0.32 10.27
C GLN A 95 9.28 1.83 10.43
N ALA A 96 8.23 2.59 10.66
CA ALA A 96 8.33 4.01 10.97
C ALA A 96 7.49 4.37 12.19
N VAL A 97 8.03 5.28 13.00
CA VAL A 97 7.29 6.00 14.04
C VAL A 97 7.30 7.48 13.64
N ILE A 98 6.13 8.06 13.46
CA ILE A 98 5.98 9.44 13.03
C ILE A 98 5.31 10.20 14.17
N GLU A 99 5.97 11.23 14.67
CA GLU A 99 5.46 12.08 15.75
C GLU A 99 4.92 13.39 15.19
N GLY A 100 3.74 13.77 15.66
CA GLY A 100 3.03 14.99 15.25
C GLY A 100 2.19 14.83 13.98
N THR A 101 0.97 15.37 14.03
CA THR A 101 0.06 15.43 12.89
C THR A 101 0.65 16.29 11.77
N GLY A 102 0.58 15.83 10.53
CA GLY A 102 1.15 16.50 9.36
C GLY A 102 2.63 16.20 9.11
N SER A 103 3.33 15.56 10.06
CA SER A 103 4.71 15.09 9.85
C SER A 103 4.75 14.04 8.74
N THR A 104 5.86 13.99 8.01
CA THR A 104 5.97 13.13 6.83
C THR A 104 7.15 12.17 6.92
N GLN A 105 6.96 10.97 6.36
CA GLN A 105 8.01 9.97 6.17
C GLN A 105 7.92 9.43 4.76
N ARG A 106 9.02 9.44 4.03
CA ARG A 106 9.09 8.82 2.70
C ARG A 106 9.38 7.34 2.82
N PHE A 107 8.59 6.53 2.10
CA PHE A 107 8.83 5.11 1.87
C PHE A 107 9.32 4.91 0.43
N ILE A 108 10.26 3.99 0.27
CA ILE A 108 10.76 3.57 -1.05
C ILE A 108 10.51 2.09 -1.24
N ALA A 109 10.23 1.70 -2.48
CA ALA A 109 10.02 0.31 -2.86
C ALA A 109 11.18 -0.16 -3.75
N VAL A 110 11.81 -1.27 -3.39
CA VAL A 110 12.93 -1.87 -4.10
C VAL A 110 12.53 -3.26 -4.59
N ALA A 111 12.57 -3.48 -5.89
CA ALA A 111 12.38 -4.78 -6.50
C ALA A 111 13.72 -5.52 -6.60
N HIS A 112 13.71 -6.80 -6.24
CA HIS A 112 14.80 -7.75 -6.45
C HIS A 112 14.40 -8.67 -7.58
N TYR A 113 15.26 -8.82 -8.58
CA TYR A 113 14.99 -9.62 -9.77
C TYR A 113 15.65 -11.00 -9.71
N SER A 114 15.17 -11.91 -10.54
CA SER A 114 15.64 -13.30 -10.59
C SER A 114 17.09 -13.46 -11.07
N ASP A 115 17.66 -12.43 -11.69
CA ASP A 115 19.08 -12.36 -12.09
C ASP A 115 20.00 -11.78 -11.00
N GLY A 116 19.46 -11.48 -9.80
CA GLY A 116 20.19 -10.90 -8.69
C GLY A 116 20.29 -9.37 -8.72
N THR A 117 19.79 -8.71 -9.75
CA THR A 117 19.77 -7.25 -9.81
C THR A 117 18.67 -6.65 -8.92
N THR A 118 18.83 -5.38 -8.53
CA THR A 118 17.84 -4.63 -7.77
C THR A 118 17.54 -3.30 -8.46
N ARG A 119 16.30 -2.81 -8.27
CA ARG A 119 15.88 -1.52 -8.82
C ARG A 119 14.94 -0.81 -7.86
N ASP A 120 15.12 0.51 -7.72
CA ASP A 120 14.13 1.38 -7.10
C ASP A 120 12.90 1.45 -8.03
N VAL A 121 11.78 0.95 -7.54
CA VAL A 121 10.50 0.90 -8.24
C VAL A 121 9.43 1.76 -7.54
N THR A 122 9.84 2.68 -6.69
CA THR A 122 8.94 3.55 -5.91
C THR A 122 7.92 4.23 -6.81
N ASN A 123 8.38 4.90 -7.86
CA ASN A 123 7.48 5.62 -8.78
C ASN A 123 6.68 4.70 -9.74
N LEU A 124 6.97 3.41 -9.75
CA LEU A 124 6.27 2.39 -10.53
C LEU A 124 5.30 1.57 -9.67
N SER A 125 5.38 1.73 -8.35
CA SER A 125 4.57 0.99 -7.39
C SER A 125 3.26 1.72 -7.08
N ALA A 126 2.20 0.95 -6.84
CA ALA A 126 0.96 1.46 -6.29
C ALA A 126 1.03 1.42 -4.77
N PHE A 127 1.09 2.59 -4.14
CA PHE A 127 1.04 2.72 -2.68
C PHE A 127 -0.40 2.79 -2.19
N MET A 128 -0.65 2.17 -1.05
CA MET A 128 -1.94 2.18 -0.37
C MET A 128 -1.74 2.03 1.15
N THR A 129 -2.73 2.46 1.91
CA THR A 129 -2.78 2.29 3.36
C THR A 129 -4.08 1.60 3.77
N ASN A 130 -4.06 0.88 4.88
CA ASN A 130 -5.26 0.32 5.49
C ASN A 130 -5.94 1.28 6.47
N ASN A 131 -5.31 2.43 6.78
CA ASN A 131 -5.83 3.41 7.73
C ASN A 131 -5.40 4.83 7.33
N GLU A 132 -6.14 5.45 6.40
CA GLU A 132 -5.88 6.81 5.92
C GLU A 132 -6.00 7.88 7.01
N THR A 133 -6.81 7.61 8.05
CA THR A 133 -7.00 8.54 9.16
C THR A 133 -5.74 8.69 10.01
N SER A 134 -4.99 7.61 10.20
CA SER A 134 -3.72 7.65 10.95
C SER A 134 -2.53 7.96 10.04
N ALA A 135 -2.46 7.36 8.84
CA ALA A 135 -1.35 7.61 7.92
C ALA A 135 -1.86 7.54 6.47
N ALA A 136 -1.94 8.68 5.82
CA ALA A 136 -2.21 8.77 4.39
C ALA A 136 -0.94 8.60 3.59
N VAL A 137 -1.00 7.97 2.42
CA VAL A 137 0.16 7.80 1.53
C VAL A 137 -0.14 8.32 0.12
N ASP A 138 0.80 9.05 -0.46
CA ASP A 138 0.70 9.51 -1.84
C ASP A 138 1.31 8.49 -2.84
N LYS A 139 1.13 8.77 -4.14
CA LYS A 139 1.66 7.93 -5.23
C LYS A 139 3.20 7.85 -5.28
N ASN A 140 3.90 8.73 -4.60
CA ASN A 140 5.36 8.78 -4.56
C ASN A 140 5.93 8.12 -3.30
N GLY A 141 5.06 7.50 -2.46
CA GLY A 141 5.46 6.87 -1.22
C GLY A 141 5.66 7.82 -0.04
N ASN A 142 5.22 9.09 -0.14
CA ASN A 142 5.26 10.00 1.01
C ASN A 142 4.06 9.71 1.91
N VAL A 143 4.34 9.36 3.14
CA VAL A 143 3.34 9.11 4.18
C VAL A 143 3.20 10.36 5.02
N THR A 144 1.97 10.81 5.23
CA THR A 144 1.62 11.95 6.09
C THR A 144 0.88 11.46 7.31
N ALA A 145 1.37 11.80 8.49
CA ALA A 145 0.75 11.45 9.77
C ALA A 145 -0.55 12.23 9.99
N GLY A 146 -1.60 11.52 10.38
CA GLY A 146 -2.90 12.05 10.79
C GLY A 146 -3.10 11.96 12.30
N VAL A 147 -4.14 11.23 12.73
CA VAL A 147 -4.40 10.99 14.13
C VAL A 147 -3.56 9.84 14.67
N ARG A 148 -3.34 9.85 16.01
CA ARG A 148 -2.66 8.77 16.71
C ARG A 148 -3.24 7.42 16.35
N GLY A 149 -2.36 6.46 16.03
CA GLY A 149 -2.76 5.11 15.70
C GLY A 149 -1.70 4.33 14.96
N GLU A 150 -2.14 3.25 14.35
CA GLU A 150 -1.33 2.35 13.55
C GLU A 150 -1.89 2.25 12.15
N ALA A 151 -1.02 2.21 11.18
CA ALA A 151 -1.34 1.92 9.80
C ALA A 151 -0.30 0.96 9.19
N PHE A 152 -0.70 0.27 8.13
CA PHE A 152 0.21 -0.49 7.27
C PHE A 152 0.27 0.19 5.91
N ILE A 153 1.45 0.64 5.55
CA ILE A 153 1.73 1.15 4.20
C ILE A 153 2.13 -0.03 3.33
N MET A 154 1.36 -0.24 2.28
CA MET A 154 1.58 -1.32 1.32
C MET A 154 2.04 -0.73 0.00
N ALA A 155 3.02 -1.35 -0.64
CA ALA A 155 3.38 -1.09 -2.03
C ALA A 155 3.13 -2.34 -2.85
N ARG A 156 2.57 -2.16 -4.03
CA ARG A 156 2.39 -3.21 -5.02
C ARG A 156 3.15 -2.85 -6.29
N PHE A 157 3.99 -3.78 -6.71
CA PHE A 157 4.71 -3.72 -7.98
C PHE A 157 4.59 -5.05 -8.70
N GLU A 158 4.09 -5.06 -9.92
CA GLU A 158 3.72 -6.27 -10.67
C GLU A 158 2.83 -7.21 -9.84
N THR A 159 3.29 -8.44 -9.61
CA THR A 159 2.57 -9.46 -8.84
C THR A 159 2.92 -9.47 -7.35
N LYS A 160 3.87 -8.63 -6.92
CA LYS A 160 4.34 -8.58 -5.53
C LYS A 160 3.66 -7.46 -4.75
N THR A 161 3.33 -7.76 -3.51
CA THR A 161 2.82 -6.77 -2.54
C THR A 161 3.59 -6.95 -1.25
N GLU A 162 4.04 -5.87 -0.66
CA GLU A 162 4.74 -5.83 0.63
C GLU A 162 4.12 -4.74 1.49
N GLY A 163 4.14 -4.92 2.82
CA GLY A 163 3.58 -3.98 3.79
C GLY A 163 4.55 -3.65 4.92
N ARG A 164 4.52 -2.40 5.38
CA ARG A 164 5.31 -1.92 6.53
C ARG A 164 4.44 -1.17 7.51
N GLN A 165 4.72 -1.42 8.78
CA GLN A 165 4.03 -0.78 9.89
C GLN A 165 4.46 0.67 10.03
N VAL A 166 3.46 1.54 10.25
CA VAL A 166 3.63 2.93 10.65
C VAL A 166 2.87 3.16 11.93
N LEU A 167 3.54 3.73 12.91
CA LEU A 167 2.95 4.20 14.15
C LEU A 167 2.92 5.73 14.13
N VAL A 168 1.75 6.31 14.38
CA VAL A 168 1.59 7.76 14.52
C VAL A 168 1.34 8.08 15.98
N LEU A 169 2.21 8.94 16.53
CA LEU A 169 2.18 9.36 17.92
C LEU A 169 1.93 10.87 18.01
N PRO A 170 1.29 11.36 19.08
CA PRO A 170 1.23 12.79 19.35
C PRO A 170 2.63 13.37 19.53
N GLU A 171 2.80 14.62 19.11
CA GLU A 171 3.99 15.40 19.39
C GLU A 171 4.10 15.66 20.90
N ASP A 172 5.32 15.65 21.44
CA ASP A 172 5.63 15.93 22.85
C ASP A 172 4.88 15.08 23.89
N LEU A 173 4.47 13.86 23.52
CA LEU A 173 3.75 12.97 24.41
C LEU A 173 4.65 12.51 25.56
N GLN A 174 4.36 12.99 26.77
CA GLN A 174 4.95 12.47 27.99
C GLN A 174 4.34 11.09 28.27
N TYR A 175 5.19 10.07 28.29
CA TYR A 175 4.75 8.69 28.48
C TYR A 175 5.78 7.92 29.31
N GLU A 176 5.34 7.37 30.42
CA GLU A 176 6.10 6.42 31.20
C GLU A 176 5.47 5.03 31.05
N ALA A 177 6.26 4.08 30.56
CA ALA A 177 5.77 2.73 30.30
C ALA A 177 5.41 2.04 31.61
N PRO A 178 4.15 1.59 31.79
CA PRO A 178 3.78 0.85 32.98
C PRO A 178 4.47 -0.51 33.02
N GLU A 179 4.78 -0.98 34.23
CA GLU A 179 5.24 -2.36 34.41
C GLU A 179 4.09 -3.33 34.07
N VAL A 180 4.34 -4.23 33.15
CA VAL A 180 3.35 -5.26 32.76
C VAL A 180 3.59 -6.49 33.64
N LYS A 181 2.60 -6.83 34.46
CA LYS A 181 2.59 -8.04 35.30
C LYS A 181 1.42 -8.91 34.88
N GLY A 182 1.65 -10.19 34.66
CA GLY A 182 0.58 -11.11 34.28
C GLY A 182 1.08 -12.32 33.51
N ASN A 183 0.30 -12.77 32.57
CA ASN A 183 0.62 -13.89 31.69
C ASN A 183 1.17 -13.39 30.33
N TYR A 184 1.50 -14.31 29.42
CA TYR A 184 2.07 -13.98 28.12
C TYR A 184 1.16 -13.08 27.25
N ILE A 185 -0.17 -13.11 27.47
CA ILE A 185 -1.11 -12.23 26.75
C ILE A 185 -0.92 -10.79 27.23
N ASP A 186 -0.82 -10.61 28.55
CA ASP A 186 -0.60 -9.28 29.15
C ASP A 186 0.72 -8.68 28.67
N GLU A 187 1.76 -9.51 28.55
CA GLU A 187 3.07 -9.08 28.00
C GLU A 187 2.96 -8.61 26.56
N LEU A 188 2.24 -9.34 25.68
CA LEU A 188 2.04 -8.97 24.29
C LEU A 188 1.17 -7.72 24.14
N VAL A 189 0.08 -7.62 24.91
CA VAL A 189 -0.79 -6.44 24.93
C VAL A 189 -0.03 -5.24 25.47
N GLY A 190 0.68 -5.39 26.58
CA GLY A 190 1.50 -4.34 27.16
C GLY A 190 2.58 -3.84 26.21
N LYS A 191 3.26 -4.74 25.49
CA LYS A 191 4.21 -4.37 24.43
C LYS A 191 3.55 -3.51 23.36
N LYS A 192 2.34 -3.86 22.92
CA LYS A 192 1.59 -3.08 21.92
C LYS A 192 1.17 -1.73 22.43
N LEU A 193 0.64 -1.67 23.65
CA LEU A 193 0.27 -0.40 24.30
C LEU A 193 1.48 0.53 24.46
N ASN A 194 2.63 -0.03 24.86
CA ASN A 194 3.88 0.72 24.98
C ASN A 194 4.36 1.27 23.62
N GLN A 195 4.25 0.49 22.54
CA GLN A 195 4.57 0.99 21.20
C GLN A 195 3.71 2.19 20.80
N LEU A 196 2.44 2.17 21.15
CA LEU A 196 1.47 3.25 20.88
C LEU A 196 1.47 4.34 21.97
N ARG A 197 2.29 4.18 23.01
CA ARG A 197 2.33 5.05 24.21
C ARG A 197 0.94 5.24 24.82
N ILE A 198 0.15 4.15 24.90
CA ILE A 198 -1.19 4.14 25.50
C ILE A 198 -1.09 3.55 26.90
N LEU A 199 -1.56 4.31 27.88
CA LEU A 199 -1.73 3.77 29.24
C LEU A 199 -2.98 2.86 29.26
N PRO A 200 -2.88 1.67 29.87
CA PRO A 200 -4.07 0.86 30.11
C PRO A 200 -5.04 1.61 31.04
N SER A 201 -6.33 1.36 30.88
CA SER A 201 -7.34 1.85 31.83
C SER A 201 -7.15 1.20 33.21
N GLY A 202 -7.67 1.81 34.22
CA GLY A 202 -7.77 1.18 35.54
C GLY A 202 -8.63 -0.08 35.53
N LEU A 203 -8.61 -0.84 36.62
CA LEU A 203 -9.46 -2.00 36.78
C LEU A 203 -10.93 -1.59 36.70
N CYS A 204 -11.74 -2.42 36.07
CA CYS A 204 -13.19 -2.22 36.06
C CYS A 204 -13.80 -2.51 37.43
N THR A 205 -15.03 -2.04 37.66
CA THR A 205 -15.79 -2.40 38.89
C THR A 205 -16.22 -3.86 38.86
N ASP A 206 -16.61 -4.41 40.00
CA ASP A 206 -17.06 -5.81 40.07
C ASP A 206 -18.34 -6.02 39.27
N GLU A 207 -19.23 -5.05 39.16
CA GLU A 207 -20.42 -5.11 38.30
C GLU A 207 -20.05 -5.16 36.83
N GLU A 208 -19.10 -4.31 36.40
CA GLU A 208 -18.63 -4.34 35.02
C GLU A 208 -17.89 -5.65 34.69
N PHE A 209 -17.13 -6.16 35.66
CA PHE A 209 -16.43 -7.44 35.53
C PHE A 209 -17.42 -8.58 35.35
N LEU A 210 -18.41 -8.68 36.25
CA LEU A 210 -19.44 -9.73 36.17
C LEU A 210 -20.16 -9.69 34.83
N ARG A 211 -20.59 -8.51 34.40
CA ARG A 211 -21.28 -8.36 33.13
C ARG A 211 -20.41 -8.81 31.95
N ARG A 212 -19.13 -8.43 31.91
CA ARG A 212 -18.21 -8.82 30.82
C ARG A 212 -17.93 -10.30 30.84
N VAL A 213 -17.56 -10.86 31.97
CA VAL A 213 -17.18 -12.28 32.06
C VAL A 213 -18.36 -13.20 31.75
N THR A 214 -19.59 -12.83 32.16
CA THR A 214 -20.77 -13.63 31.86
C THR A 214 -21.09 -13.60 30.38
N ILE A 215 -21.01 -12.44 29.73
CA ILE A 215 -21.19 -12.34 28.27
C ILE A 215 -20.12 -13.13 27.53
N ASP A 216 -18.85 -13.03 27.92
CA ASP A 216 -17.74 -13.71 27.25
C ASP A 216 -17.83 -15.24 27.35
N ILE A 217 -18.30 -15.78 28.49
CA ILE A 217 -18.39 -17.22 28.72
C ILE A 217 -19.72 -17.80 28.21
N THR A 218 -20.83 -17.14 28.44
CA THR A 218 -22.18 -17.67 28.20
C THR A 218 -22.90 -17.05 27.01
N GLY A 219 -22.44 -15.90 26.52
CA GLY A 219 -23.12 -15.10 25.50
C GLY A 219 -24.37 -14.35 26.01
N MET A 220 -24.66 -14.38 27.33
CA MET A 220 -25.83 -13.78 27.95
C MET A 220 -25.42 -12.81 29.06
N LEU A 221 -26.35 -11.93 29.43
CA LEU A 221 -26.19 -11.10 30.60
C LEU A 221 -26.38 -11.92 31.90
N PRO A 222 -25.73 -11.57 33.01
CA PRO A 222 -25.99 -12.20 34.29
C PRO A 222 -27.45 -12.00 34.71
N THR A 223 -28.01 -13.02 35.34
CA THR A 223 -29.32 -12.92 35.98
C THR A 223 -29.22 -12.09 37.26
N GLU A 224 -30.37 -11.62 37.78
CA GLU A 224 -30.43 -10.88 39.04
C GLU A 224 -29.89 -11.71 40.22
N ASP A 225 -30.19 -13.02 40.26
CA ASP A 225 -29.70 -13.92 41.30
C ASP A 225 -28.16 -14.08 41.23
N GLU A 226 -27.61 -14.28 40.03
CA GLU A 226 -26.14 -14.34 39.82
C GLU A 226 -25.46 -13.04 40.22
N TYR A 227 -26.08 -11.90 39.90
CA TYR A 227 -25.58 -10.60 40.30
C TYR A 227 -25.50 -10.46 41.83
N HIS A 228 -26.60 -10.76 42.51
CA HIS A 228 -26.64 -10.70 43.97
C HIS A 228 -25.69 -11.70 44.64
N GLN A 229 -25.55 -12.89 44.09
CA GLN A 229 -24.62 -13.88 44.61
C GLN A 229 -23.15 -13.48 44.43
N PHE A 230 -22.83 -12.79 43.38
CA PHE A 230 -21.47 -12.35 43.09
C PHE A 230 -21.08 -11.11 43.93
N MET A 231 -22.04 -10.18 44.14
CA MET A 231 -21.79 -8.92 44.83
C MET A 231 -21.84 -9.01 46.40
N ASN A 232 -22.33 -10.12 46.96
CA ASN A 232 -22.35 -10.36 48.41
C ASN A 232 -21.14 -11.19 48.84
#